data_9645bd1bc813bf74fdf93c659b78f302
#
_entry.id   9645bd1bc813bf74fdf93c659b78f302
#
_cell.length_a   1.000
_cell.length_b   1.000
_cell.length_c   1.000
_cell.angle_alpha   90.00
_cell.angle_beta   90.00
_cell.angle_gamma   90.00
#
_symmetry.space_group_name_H-M   'P 1'
#
loop_
_entity.id
_entity.type
_entity.pdbx_description
1 polymer ?
#
loop_
_entity_poly.entity_id
_entity_poly.type
_entity_poly.pdbx_seq_one_letter_code
_entity_poly.pdbx_strand_id
1 'polypeptide(L)'
;MSSVPQRIEGPVAVIGDVHGQTEKLRQIIGQLARLPDIQYRWVVFIGDLVDRGPDPAGVVKIFCELARQHDRVTWLCGNHEFAMMGALGMLPTPSYIDFANRWVQNYDSETTFSSWGAPHGDLDALRQAIPDAQLQLMRDLPWCIEHPEYLFVHAGLDRNLPFDTQLRILRQRDYTLTHPPWLYSKDFIHAGAPIDSPVPIVIGHVPIQQVQSSNGMICTDTGAGSFGELSCVLLPEGEVLQSRSPQAIPRPGFAPPPPPPPKKPWWQVW
;
A
#
# COMPACT_ATOMS: atom_id res chain seq x y z
N MET A 1 8.35 -3.95 -16.67
CA MET A 1 8.73 -3.05 -15.57
C MET A 1 9.89 -3.68 -14.83
N SER A 2 10.89 -2.91 -14.40
CA SER A 2 11.92 -3.37 -13.47
C SER A 2 11.26 -3.84 -12.17
N SER A 3 11.92 -4.74 -11.43
CA SER A 3 11.44 -5.20 -10.12
C SER A 3 11.17 -4.03 -9.17
N VAL A 4 10.15 -4.15 -8.34
CA VAL A 4 9.81 -3.14 -7.31
C VAL A 4 11.00 -3.00 -6.35
N PRO A 5 11.51 -1.79 -6.08
CA PRO A 5 12.63 -1.58 -5.17
C PRO A 5 12.33 -2.06 -3.75
N GLN A 6 13.24 -2.86 -3.17
CA GLN A 6 13.12 -3.42 -1.82
C GLN A 6 14.08 -2.78 -0.82
N ARG A 7 15.04 -1.99 -1.30
CA ARG A 7 15.96 -1.21 -0.48
C ARG A 7 15.94 0.23 -0.94
N ILE A 8 15.67 1.11 -0.01
CA ILE A 8 15.52 2.54 -0.25
C ILE A 8 16.30 3.32 0.80
N GLU A 9 16.59 4.57 0.51
CA GLU A 9 17.25 5.50 1.43
C GLU A 9 16.80 6.95 1.19
N GLY A 10 16.92 7.80 2.19
CA GLY A 10 16.49 9.19 2.14
C GLY A 10 15.04 9.38 2.60
N PRO A 11 14.45 10.57 2.41
CA PRO A 11 13.11 10.87 2.93
C PRO A 11 12.03 10.03 2.25
N VAL A 12 10.98 9.69 3.02
CA VAL A 12 9.90 8.79 2.58
C VAL A 12 8.53 9.42 2.81
N ALA A 13 7.61 9.21 1.88
CA ALA A 13 6.19 9.43 2.04
C ALA A 13 5.50 8.04 2.04
N VAL A 14 4.95 7.62 3.18
CA VAL A 14 4.31 6.31 3.34
C VAL A 14 2.82 6.47 3.23
N ILE A 15 2.22 5.89 2.20
CA ILE A 15 0.77 5.86 1.98
C ILE A 15 0.22 4.61 2.64
N GLY A 16 -0.78 4.77 3.52
CA GLY A 16 -1.52 3.70 4.18
C GLY A 16 -2.36 2.86 3.20
N ASP A 17 -3.13 1.92 3.74
CA ASP A 17 -3.97 1.00 2.97
C ASP A 17 -4.99 1.77 2.11
N VAL A 18 -4.97 1.55 0.80
CA VAL A 18 -5.76 2.37 -0.14
C VAL A 18 -7.12 1.75 -0.46
N HIS A 19 -7.16 0.43 -0.62
CA HIS A 19 -8.39 -0.32 -0.88
C HIS A 19 -9.31 0.31 -1.94
N GLY A 20 -8.83 0.43 -3.17
CA GLY A 20 -9.66 0.90 -4.28
C GLY A 20 -10.15 2.36 -4.18
N GLN A 21 -9.64 3.15 -3.24
CA GLN A 21 -10.06 4.54 -2.99
C GLN A 21 -9.30 5.52 -3.89
N THR A 22 -9.54 5.44 -5.18
CA THR A 22 -8.84 6.21 -6.23
C THR A 22 -8.90 7.72 -5.97
N GLU A 23 -10.05 8.24 -5.54
CA GLU A 23 -10.21 9.68 -5.27
C GLU A 23 -9.40 10.15 -4.06
N LYS A 24 -9.41 9.36 -2.97
CA LYS A 24 -8.58 9.66 -1.78
C LYS A 24 -7.09 9.62 -2.14
N LEU A 25 -6.68 8.64 -2.95
CA LEU A 25 -5.30 8.53 -3.43
C LEU A 25 -4.90 9.74 -4.28
N ARG A 26 -5.76 10.22 -5.20
CA ARG A 26 -5.49 11.42 -6.00
C ARG A 26 -5.30 12.66 -5.12
N GLN A 27 -6.08 12.80 -4.05
CA GLN A 27 -5.93 13.90 -3.10
C GLN A 27 -4.58 13.85 -2.37
N ILE A 28 -4.13 12.67 -1.92
CA ILE A 28 -2.80 12.48 -1.31
C ILE A 28 -1.70 12.82 -2.32
N ILE A 29 -1.77 12.28 -3.54
CA ILE A 29 -0.79 12.57 -4.61
C ILE A 29 -0.75 14.07 -4.91
N GLY A 30 -1.90 14.74 -4.96
CA GLY A 30 -1.99 16.19 -5.17
C GLY A 30 -1.36 17.00 -4.03
N GLN A 31 -1.37 16.50 -2.79
CA GLN A 31 -0.67 17.12 -1.66
C GLN A 31 0.84 16.86 -1.75
N LEU A 32 1.25 15.61 -2.03
CA LEU A 32 2.66 15.24 -2.23
C LEU A 32 3.32 16.05 -3.34
N ALA A 33 2.60 16.28 -4.44
CA ALA A 33 3.09 17.07 -5.59
C ALA A 33 3.45 18.52 -5.24
N ARG A 34 2.98 19.04 -4.11
CA ARG A 34 3.29 20.41 -3.63
C ARG A 34 4.50 20.46 -2.72
N LEU A 35 5.02 19.30 -2.30
CA LEU A 35 6.22 19.26 -1.47
C LEU A 35 7.44 19.67 -2.28
N PRO A 36 8.30 20.55 -1.76
CA PRO A 36 9.46 21.06 -2.49
C PRO A 36 10.52 19.98 -2.76
N ASP A 37 10.51 18.91 -1.97
CA ASP A 37 11.47 17.81 -2.01
C ASP A 37 10.92 16.51 -2.60
N ILE A 38 9.69 16.50 -3.16
CA ILE A 38 9.04 15.29 -3.67
C ILE A 38 9.91 14.50 -4.65
N GLN A 39 10.71 15.17 -5.46
CA GLN A 39 11.61 14.54 -6.43
C GLN A 39 12.72 13.68 -5.78
N TYR A 40 13.03 13.92 -4.51
CA TYR A 40 14.05 13.18 -3.74
C TYR A 40 13.42 12.20 -2.74
N ARG A 41 12.11 12.25 -2.54
CA ARG A 41 11.36 11.46 -1.56
C ARG A 41 10.86 10.16 -2.17
N TRP A 42 11.04 9.07 -1.46
CA TRP A 42 10.38 7.82 -1.83
C TRP A 42 8.88 7.89 -1.54
N VAL A 43 8.07 7.36 -2.44
CA VAL A 43 6.65 7.11 -2.22
C VAL A 43 6.48 5.61 -2.00
N VAL A 44 6.13 5.21 -0.78
CA VAL A 44 5.95 3.82 -0.37
C VAL A 44 4.48 3.55 -0.14
N PHE A 45 3.91 2.61 -0.89
CA PHE A 45 2.58 2.07 -0.62
C PHE A 45 2.71 0.87 0.31
N ILE A 46 2.04 0.88 1.47
CA ILE A 46 2.24 -0.11 2.54
C ILE A 46 1.49 -1.44 2.30
N GLY A 47 0.82 -1.61 1.17
CA GLY A 47 0.01 -2.75 0.80
C GLY A 47 -1.47 -2.42 0.70
N ASP A 48 -2.27 -3.44 0.40
CA ASP A 48 -3.73 -3.39 0.34
C ASP A 48 -4.27 -2.27 -0.56
N LEU A 49 -3.90 -2.32 -1.85
CA LEU A 49 -4.41 -1.42 -2.88
C LEU A 49 -5.75 -1.90 -3.45
N VAL A 50 -5.96 -3.23 -3.45
CA VAL A 50 -7.15 -3.89 -4.02
C VAL A 50 -8.25 -4.10 -2.99
N ASP A 51 -9.43 -4.51 -3.46
CA ASP A 51 -10.64 -4.84 -2.71
C ASP A 51 -11.34 -3.66 -2.00
N ARG A 52 -12.54 -3.88 -1.49
CA ARG A 52 -13.39 -2.98 -0.69
C ARG A 52 -13.87 -1.73 -1.43
N GLY A 53 -12.98 -0.84 -1.76
CA GLY A 53 -13.32 0.46 -2.36
C GLY A 53 -13.78 0.38 -3.81
N PRO A 54 -14.24 1.48 -4.39
CA PRO A 54 -14.99 1.44 -5.65
C PRO A 54 -14.15 1.16 -6.90
N ASP A 55 -12.82 1.40 -6.88
CA ASP A 55 -11.99 1.32 -8.09
C ASP A 55 -10.56 0.79 -7.83
N PRO A 56 -10.41 -0.48 -7.44
CA PRO A 56 -9.10 -1.14 -7.31
C PRO A 56 -8.24 -1.06 -8.57
N ALA A 57 -8.81 -1.27 -9.76
CA ALA A 57 -8.09 -1.16 -11.03
C ALA A 57 -7.50 0.23 -11.25
N GLY A 58 -8.24 1.28 -10.92
CA GLY A 58 -7.78 2.66 -10.97
C GLY A 58 -6.63 2.93 -10.01
N VAL A 59 -6.66 2.39 -8.79
CA VAL A 59 -5.55 2.52 -7.82
C VAL A 59 -4.29 1.86 -8.35
N VAL A 60 -4.36 0.62 -8.84
CA VAL A 60 -3.22 -0.09 -9.44
C VAL A 60 -2.69 0.66 -10.67
N LYS A 61 -3.58 1.22 -11.50
CA LYS A 61 -3.20 2.05 -12.64
C LYS A 61 -2.43 3.29 -12.19
N ILE A 62 -2.91 4.02 -11.18
CA ILE A 62 -2.23 5.20 -10.62
C ILE A 62 -0.82 4.82 -10.15
N PHE A 63 -0.68 3.72 -9.38
CA PHE A 63 0.64 3.23 -8.97
C PHE A 63 1.56 3.00 -10.18
N CYS A 64 1.08 2.28 -11.20
CA CYS A 64 1.86 1.98 -12.40
C CYS A 64 2.27 3.24 -13.16
N GLU A 65 1.43 4.27 -13.18
CA GLU A 65 1.72 5.54 -13.82
C GLU A 65 2.75 6.35 -13.03
N LEU A 66 2.62 6.39 -11.71
CA LEU A 66 3.61 6.99 -10.83
C LEU A 66 4.99 6.32 -10.98
N ALA A 67 5.05 4.99 -10.92
CA ALA A 67 6.29 4.24 -11.05
C ALA A 67 6.96 4.36 -12.42
N ARG A 68 6.23 4.78 -13.47
CA ARG A 68 6.81 5.12 -14.78
C ARG A 68 7.38 6.53 -14.84
N GLN A 69 6.90 7.43 -14.01
CA GLN A 69 7.21 8.86 -14.06
C GLN A 69 8.18 9.28 -12.95
N HIS A 70 8.32 8.45 -11.91
CA HIS A 70 9.14 8.73 -10.76
C HIS A 70 9.85 7.45 -10.29
N ASP A 71 11.19 7.45 -10.34
CA ASP A 71 12.01 6.27 -10.02
C ASP A 71 11.97 5.88 -8.53
N ARG A 72 11.43 6.75 -7.66
CA ARG A 72 11.36 6.56 -6.21
C ARG A 72 9.94 6.20 -5.76
N VAL A 73 9.35 5.18 -6.38
CA VAL A 73 8.04 4.64 -6.01
C VAL A 73 8.16 3.15 -5.79
N THR A 74 7.60 2.66 -4.70
CA THR A 74 7.59 1.23 -4.37
C THR A 74 6.30 0.83 -3.65
N TRP A 75 6.01 -0.48 -3.63
CA TRP A 75 4.78 -1.05 -3.10
C TRP A 75 5.07 -2.36 -2.39
N LEU A 76 4.57 -2.52 -1.15
CA LEU A 76 4.59 -3.75 -0.37
C LEU A 76 3.40 -4.66 -0.72
N CYS A 77 3.61 -5.96 -0.61
CA CYS A 77 2.52 -6.91 -0.61
C CYS A 77 1.69 -6.78 0.66
N GLY A 78 0.40 -6.48 0.54
CA GLY A 78 -0.57 -6.63 1.60
C GLY A 78 -1.23 -8.02 1.58
N ASN A 79 -2.05 -8.32 2.60
CA ASN A 79 -2.77 -9.58 2.63
C ASN A 79 -3.83 -9.69 1.53
N HIS A 80 -4.35 -8.58 1.02
CA HIS A 80 -5.30 -8.55 -0.08
C HIS A 80 -4.62 -8.91 -1.41
N GLU A 81 -3.47 -8.35 -1.74
CA GLU A 81 -2.69 -8.76 -2.92
C GLU A 81 -2.24 -10.21 -2.81
N PHE A 82 -1.78 -10.66 -1.62
CA PHE A 82 -1.36 -12.03 -1.42
C PHE A 82 -2.50 -13.03 -1.66
N ALA A 83 -3.69 -12.75 -1.11
CA ALA A 83 -4.86 -13.59 -1.29
C ALA A 83 -5.34 -13.62 -2.75
N MET A 84 -5.41 -12.45 -3.41
CA MET A 84 -5.77 -12.31 -4.82
C MET A 84 -4.81 -13.07 -5.73
N MET A 85 -3.49 -12.89 -5.56
CA MET A 85 -2.49 -13.57 -6.38
C MET A 85 -2.49 -15.09 -6.15
N GLY A 86 -2.75 -15.54 -4.91
CA GLY A 86 -2.97 -16.95 -4.60
C GLY A 86 -4.23 -17.50 -5.29
N ALA A 87 -5.34 -16.78 -5.25
CA ALA A 87 -6.60 -17.14 -5.90
C ALA A 87 -6.47 -17.23 -7.43
N LEU A 88 -5.70 -16.33 -8.05
CA LEU A 88 -5.42 -16.34 -9.48
C LEU A 88 -4.36 -17.39 -9.91
N GLY A 89 -3.84 -18.20 -8.97
CA GLY A 89 -2.81 -19.21 -9.24
C GLY A 89 -1.47 -18.61 -9.66
N MET A 90 -1.18 -17.38 -9.25
CA MET A 90 0.05 -16.65 -9.60
C MET A 90 1.20 -16.90 -8.63
N LEU A 91 0.92 -17.47 -7.43
CA LEU A 91 1.91 -17.75 -6.41
C LEU A 91 2.16 -19.26 -6.28
N PRO A 92 3.39 -19.69 -5.92
CA PRO A 92 3.72 -21.08 -5.72
C PRO A 92 3.23 -21.59 -4.34
N THR A 93 1.92 -21.41 -4.08
CA THR A 93 1.28 -21.80 -2.82
C THR A 93 0.90 -23.28 -2.85
N PRO A 94 0.79 -23.95 -1.67
CA PRO A 94 0.35 -25.34 -1.59
C PRO A 94 -1.06 -25.55 -2.16
N SER A 95 -1.23 -26.61 -2.96
CA SER A 95 -2.50 -26.91 -3.64
C SER A 95 -3.67 -27.31 -2.73
N TYR A 96 -3.39 -27.63 -1.46
CA TYR A 96 -4.43 -27.98 -0.47
C TYR A 96 -5.15 -26.75 0.11
N ILE A 97 -4.73 -25.53 -0.29
CA ILE A 97 -5.34 -24.29 0.18
C ILE A 97 -6.25 -23.75 -0.90
N ASP A 98 -7.51 -23.56 -0.54
CA ASP A 98 -8.50 -22.94 -1.40
C ASP A 98 -8.42 -21.39 -1.28
N PHE A 99 -7.38 -20.81 -1.89
CA PHE A 99 -7.23 -19.36 -1.97
C PHE A 99 -8.39 -18.71 -2.74
N ALA A 100 -8.94 -19.40 -3.74
CA ALA A 100 -10.03 -18.90 -4.55
C ALA A 100 -11.27 -18.61 -3.69
N ASN A 101 -11.77 -19.63 -2.98
CA ASN A 101 -12.91 -19.47 -2.10
C ASN A 101 -12.62 -18.48 -0.96
N ARG A 102 -11.42 -18.56 -0.38
CA ARG A 102 -11.02 -17.69 0.72
C ARG A 102 -11.05 -16.21 0.33
N TRP A 103 -10.45 -15.82 -0.81
CA TRP A 103 -10.40 -14.44 -1.26
C TRP A 103 -11.79 -13.95 -1.69
N VAL A 104 -12.51 -14.72 -2.51
CA VAL A 104 -13.84 -14.35 -3.01
C VAL A 104 -14.84 -14.14 -1.87
N GLN A 105 -14.78 -14.97 -0.81
CA GLN A 105 -15.79 -14.94 0.26
C GLN A 105 -15.47 -14.00 1.44
N ASN A 106 -14.19 -13.63 1.66
CA ASN A 106 -13.80 -12.99 2.92
C ASN A 106 -13.06 -11.65 2.76
N TYR A 107 -12.88 -11.13 1.53
CA TYR A 107 -12.04 -9.94 1.30
C TYR A 107 -12.79 -8.74 0.71
N ASP A 108 -14.11 -8.81 0.61
CA ASP A 108 -14.92 -7.79 -0.09
C ASP A 108 -14.37 -7.52 -1.50
N SER A 109 -14.12 -8.62 -2.25
CA SER A 109 -13.42 -8.61 -3.53
C SER A 109 -14.30 -8.20 -4.72
N GLU A 110 -15.62 -8.05 -4.56
CA GLU A 110 -16.59 -7.76 -5.62
C GLU A 110 -16.17 -6.55 -6.48
N THR A 111 -15.67 -5.51 -5.83
CA THR A 111 -15.23 -4.28 -6.51
C THR A 111 -13.94 -4.51 -7.31
N THR A 112 -13.07 -5.41 -6.88
CA THR A 112 -11.91 -5.82 -7.66
C THR A 112 -12.35 -6.44 -8.97
N PHE A 113 -13.26 -7.41 -8.96
CA PHE A 113 -13.79 -8.01 -10.19
C PHE A 113 -14.43 -6.96 -11.09
N SER A 114 -15.37 -6.17 -10.55
CA SER A 114 -16.12 -5.18 -11.34
C SER A 114 -15.23 -4.08 -11.94
N SER A 115 -14.20 -3.64 -11.23
CA SER A 115 -13.30 -2.58 -11.70
C SER A 115 -12.41 -3.00 -12.89
N TRP A 116 -12.12 -4.31 -13.03
CA TRP A 116 -11.49 -4.88 -14.22
C TRP A 116 -12.51 -5.42 -15.25
N GLY A 117 -13.83 -5.30 -14.97
CA GLY A 117 -14.88 -5.73 -15.90
C GLY A 117 -15.13 -7.24 -15.91
N ALA A 118 -14.74 -7.95 -14.86
CA ALA A 118 -14.98 -9.38 -14.72
C ALA A 118 -16.22 -9.66 -13.84
N PRO A 119 -16.99 -10.73 -14.08
CA PRO A 119 -18.04 -11.18 -13.17
C PRO A 119 -17.45 -11.61 -11.82
N HIS A 120 -18.11 -11.27 -10.70
CA HIS A 120 -17.65 -11.69 -9.37
C HIS A 120 -17.54 -13.20 -9.26
N GLY A 121 -16.39 -13.69 -8.80
CA GLY A 121 -16.07 -15.11 -8.66
C GLY A 121 -15.53 -15.79 -9.93
N ASP A 122 -15.58 -15.14 -11.09
CA ASP A 122 -14.96 -15.65 -12.32
C ASP A 122 -13.47 -15.26 -12.36
N LEU A 123 -12.64 -16.13 -11.75
CA LEU A 123 -11.19 -15.90 -11.65
C LEU A 123 -10.48 -15.92 -13.01
N ASP A 124 -10.96 -16.73 -13.94
CA ASP A 124 -10.37 -16.82 -15.28
C ASP A 124 -10.64 -15.55 -16.08
N ALA A 125 -11.88 -15.04 -16.03
CA ALA A 125 -12.22 -13.76 -16.63
C ALA A 125 -11.43 -12.61 -16.01
N LEU A 126 -11.30 -12.57 -14.67
CA LEU A 126 -10.51 -11.55 -13.99
C LEU A 126 -9.04 -11.62 -14.40
N ARG A 127 -8.44 -12.80 -14.42
CA ARG A 127 -7.05 -12.99 -14.84
C ARG A 127 -6.80 -12.52 -16.27
N GLN A 128 -7.75 -12.74 -17.17
CA GLN A 128 -7.67 -12.27 -18.56
C GLN A 128 -7.86 -10.76 -18.69
N ALA A 129 -8.67 -10.15 -17.82
CA ALA A 129 -8.96 -8.71 -17.83
C ALA A 129 -7.81 -7.87 -17.27
N ILE A 130 -7.04 -8.40 -16.32
CA ILE A 130 -5.89 -7.68 -15.74
C ILE A 130 -4.71 -7.72 -16.72
N PRO A 131 -4.11 -6.56 -17.06
CA PRO A 131 -2.90 -6.53 -17.90
C PRO A 131 -1.77 -7.36 -17.32
N ASP A 132 -1.07 -8.16 -18.13
CA ASP A 132 0.03 -9.04 -17.71
C ASP A 132 1.09 -8.31 -16.89
N ALA A 133 1.42 -7.07 -17.26
CA ALA A 133 2.40 -6.27 -16.52
C ALA A 133 1.95 -5.96 -15.09
N GLN A 134 0.64 -5.80 -14.83
CA GLN A 134 0.09 -5.59 -13.49
C GLN A 134 0.06 -6.91 -12.69
N LEU A 135 -0.32 -8.02 -13.33
CA LEU A 135 -0.24 -9.36 -12.71
C LEU A 135 1.18 -9.69 -12.27
N GLN A 136 2.17 -9.49 -13.16
CA GLN A 136 3.58 -9.72 -12.85
C GLN A 136 4.06 -8.81 -11.70
N LEU A 137 3.68 -7.54 -11.73
CA LEU A 137 3.99 -6.58 -10.68
C LEU A 137 3.46 -7.06 -9.32
N MET A 138 2.16 -7.38 -9.22
CA MET A 138 1.52 -7.82 -7.97
C MET A 138 2.08 -9.17 -7.47
N ARG A 139 2.40 -10.09 -8.36
CA ARG A 139 3.05 -11.37 -8.02
C ARG A 139 4.43 -11.15 -7.35
N ASP A 140 5.17 -10.15 -7.84
CA ASP A 140 6.56 -9.94 -7.46
C ASP A 140 6.73 -8.94 -6.30
N LEU A 141 5.63 -8.45 -5.71
CA LEU A 141 5.67 -7.52 -4.58
C LEU A 141 6.52 -8.07 -3.42
N PRO A 142 7.39 -7.23 -2.82
CA PRO A 142 8.16 -7.60 -1.63
C PRO A 142 7.26 -7.69 -0.39
N TRP A 143 7.66 -8.50 0.59
CA TRP A 143 7.01 -8.57 1.90
C TRP A 143 7.62 -7.58 2.91
N CYS A 144 8.77 -7.01 2.60
CA CYS A 144 9.36 -5.89 3.34
C CYS A 144 10.09 -4.95 2.40
N ILE A 145 10.21 -3.68 2.81
CA ILE A 145 11.10 -2.70 2.22
C ILE A 145 12.04 -2.21 3.31
N GLU A 146 13.34 -2.27 3.03
CA GLU A 146 14.38 -1.90 3.96
C GLU A 146 14.85 -0.46 3.75
N HIS A 147 15.02 0.26 4.85
CA HIS A 147 15.57 1.60 4.92
C HIS A 147 16.58 1.69 6.08
N PRO A 148 17.63 2.49 6.03
CA PRO A 148 18.59 2.62 7.14
C PRO A 148 17.97 2.98 8.49
N GLU A 149 16.85 3.71 8.49
CA GLU A 149 16.18 4.19 9.70
C GLU A 149 14.80 3.57 9.95
N TYR A 150 14.29 2.76 9.03
CA TYR A 150 12.94 2.15 9.10
C TYR A 150 12.92 0.77 8.45
N LEU A 151 11.99 -0.07 8.89
CA LEU A 151 11.58 -1.26 8.14
C LEU A 151 10.08 -1.16 7.85
N PHE A 152 9.69 -1.31 6.58
CA PHE A 152 8.29 -1.31 6.16
C PHE A 152 7.82 -2.75 6.01
N VAL A 153 6.74 -3.11 6.71
CA VAL A 153 6.10 -4.45 6.68
C VAL A 153 4.60 -4.26 6.83
N HIS A 154 3.79 -4.95 6.02
CA HIS A 154 2.35 -4.65 5.96
C HIS A 154 1.65 -4.77 7.33
N ALA A 155 1.75 -5.92 8.04
CA ALA A 155 1.09 -6.11 9.34
C ALA A 155 2.03 -6.07 10.55
N GLY A 156 3.36 -5.93 10.34
CA GLY A 156 4.34 -5.83 11.42
C GLY A 156 5.17 -7.09 11.65
N LEU A 157 5.85 -7.13 12.79
CA LEU A 157 6.72 -8.24 13.20
C LEU A 157 6.25 -8.81 14.54
N ASP A 158 6.48 -10.09 14.75
CA ASP A 158 6.28 -10.74 16.06
C ASP A 158 7.34 -10.24 17.06
N ARG A 159 6.87 -9.63 18.15
CA ARG A 159 7.73 -9.10 19.21
C ARG A 159 8.65 -10.13 19.84
N ASN A 160 8.21 -11.40 19.86
CA ASN A 160 8.89 -12.49 20.56
C ASN A 160 9.89 -13.26 19.69
N LEU A 161 9.96 -12.95 18.39
CA LEU A 161 10.90 -13.57 17.46
C LEU A 161 12.05 -12.60 17.16
N PRO A 162 13.30 -13.11 17.03
CA PRO A 162 14.45 -12.28 16.68
C PRO A 162 14.23 -11.53 15.36
N PHE A 163 14.58 -10.24 15.37
CA PHE A 163 14.43 -9.36 14.21
C PHE A 163 15.08 -9.93 12.93
N ASP A 164 16.35 -10.33 13.01
CA ASP A 164 17.08 -10.84 11.83
C ASP A 164 16.47 -12.14 11.28
N THR A 165 15.87 -12.97 12.12
CA THR A 165 15.20 -14.19 11.67
C THR A 165 13.96 -13.85 10.84
N GLN A 166 13.15 -12.92 11.32
CA GLN A 166 11.95 -12.48 10.60
C GLN A 166 12.33 -11.77 9.30
N LEU A 167 13.31 -10.87 9.33
CA LEU A 167 13.78 -10.17 8.15
C LEU A 167 14.25 -11.12 7.06
N ARG A 168 14.95 -12.20 7.42
CA ARG A 168 15.36 -13.24 6.46
C ARG A 168 14.17 -13.94 5.80
N ILE A 169 13.12 -14.27 6.57
CA ILE A 169 11.91 -14.92 6.05
C ILE A 169 11.17 -13.95 5.11
N LEU A 170 11.03 -12.69 5.50
CA LEU A 170 10.39 -11.65 4.67
C LEU A 170 11.09 -11.45 3.33
N ARG A 171 12.43 -11.44 3.32
CA ARG A 171 13.21 -11.35 2.08
C ARG A 171 13.01 -12.55 1.16
N GLN A 172 12.80 -13.74 1.72
CA GLN A 172 12.62 -15.00 0.97
C GLN A 172 11.21 -15.17 0.45
N ARG A 173 10.21 -14.53 1.06
CA ARG A 173 8.79 -14.69 0.75
C ARG A 173 8.38 -16.16 0.79
N ASP A 174 8.31 -16.75 1.99
CA ASP A 174 7.97 -18.17 2.17
C ASP A 174 6.48 -18.43 1.88
N TYR A 175 6.19 -18.82 0.64
CA TYR A 175 4.83 -19.13 0.16
C TYR A 175 4.27 -20.46 0.69
N THR A 176 5.02 -21.24 1.45
CA THR A 176 4.48 -22.40 2.19
C THR A 176 3.63 -21.97 3.38
N LEU A 177 3.82 -20.74 3.85
CA LEU A 177 3.01 -20.13 4.87
C LEU A 177 1.71 -19.60 4.27
N THR A 178 0.60 -20.19 4.65
CA THR A 178 -0.74 -19.89 4.11
C THR A 178 -1.39 -18.66 4.72
N HIS A 179 -0.90 -18.26 5.89
CA HIS A 179 -1.23 -17.05 6.62
C HIS A 179 0.07 -16.49 7.23
N PRO A 180 0.95 -15.89 6.38
CA PRO A 180 2.17 -15.31 6.92
C PRO A 180 1.81 -14.21 7.94
N PRO A 181 2.21 -14.32 9.21
CA PRO A 181 1.75 -13.39 10.26
C PRO A 181 2.11 -11.93 9.95
N TRP A 182 3.20 -11.71 9.22
CA TRP A 182 3.65 -10.37 8.80
C TRP A 182 2.71 -9.68 7.79
N LEU A 183 1.78 -10.42 7.18
CA LEU A 183 0.74 -9.89 6.29
C LEU A 183 -0.65 -9.90 6.95
N TYR A 184 -0.86 -10.69 8.01
CA TYR A 184 -2.21 -10.99 8.51
C TYR A 184 -2.46 -10.71 9.99
N SER A 185 -1.41 -10.53 10.82
CA SER A 185 -1.60 -10.41 12.26
C SER A 185 -2.21 -9.08 12.64
N LYS A 186 -3.32 -9.14 13.39
CA LYS A 186 -3.94 -7.97 14.03
C LYS A 186 -3.37 -7.68 15.41
N ASP A 187 -2.56 -8.59 15.95
CA ASP A 187 -2.05 -8.48 17.33
C ASP A 187 -0.73 -7.71 17.40
N PHE A 188 0.03 -7.67 16.31
CA PHE A 188 1.36 -7.04 16.31
C PHE A 188 1.32 -5.56 16.64
N ILE A 189 0.27 -4.85 16.19
CA ILE A 189 0.07 -3.43 16.52
C ILE A 189 0.03 -3.17 18.01
N HIS A 190 -0.51 -4.10 18.80
CA HIS A 190 -0.62 -4.00 20.25
C HIS A 190 0.66 -4.47 20.96
N ALA A 191 1.32 -5.48 20.41
CA ALA A 191 2.54 -6.04 20.98
C ALA A 191 3.74 -5.10 20.83
N GLY A 192 3.80 -4.34 19.74
CA GLY A 192 4.94 -3.48 19.38
C GLY A 192 6.04 -4.21 18.64
N ALA A 193 7.06 -3.47 18.22
CA ALA A 193 8.22 -4.02 17.51
C ALA A 193 9.02 -5.04 18.34
N PRO A 194 9.80 -5.96 17.71
CA PRO A 194 10.77 -6.80 18.39
C PRO A 194 11.72 -5.98 19.28
N ILE A 195 12.07 -6.54 20.42
CA ILE A 195 12.93 -5.84 21.42
C ILE A 195 14.32 -5.53 20.82
N ASP A 196 14.79 -6.41 19.96
CA ASP A 196 16.09 -6.32 19.27
C ASP A 196 16.00 -5.60 17.91
N SER A 197 14.86 -4.99 17.60
CA SER A 197 14.74 -4.23 16.34
C SER A 197 15.63 -2.98 16.38
N PRO A 198 16.55 -2.83 15.42
CA PRO A 198 17.43 -1.66 15.39
C PRO A 198 16.73 -0.38 14.88
N VAL A 199 15.54 -0.52 14.29
CA VAL A 199 14.78 0.58 13.66
C VAL A 199 13.28 0.44 13.96
N PRO A 200 12.52 1.54 13.91
CA PRO A 200 11.05 1.48 13.94
C PRO A 200 10.48 0.70 12.76
N ILE A 201 9.37 -0.01 13.02
CA ILE A 201 8.61 -0.75 11.99
C ILE A 201 7.42 0.09 11.54
N VAL A 202 7.32 0.35 10.25
CA VAL A 202 6.18 1.08 9.66
C VAL A 202 5.19 0.07 9.11
N ILE A 203 3.92 0.19 9.51
CA ILE A 203 2.85 -0.77 9.20
C ILE A 203 1.57 -0.11 8.71
N GLY A 204 0.72 -0.91 8.01
CA GLY A 204 -0.68 -0.68 7.70
C GLY A 204 -1.60 -1.69 8.38
N HIS A 205 -2.49 -2.33 7.61
CA HIS A 205 -3.30 -3.51 7.91
C HIS A 205 -4.40 -3.36 8.95
N VAL A 206 -4.10 -2.77 10.10
CA VAL A 206 -5.06 -2.62 11.20
C VAL A 206 -5.56 -1.17 11.23
N PRO A 207 -6.84 -0.94 10.89
CA PRO A 207 -7.37 0.42 10.81
C PRO A 207 -7.47 1.05 12.21
N ILE A 208 -6.89 2.24 12.34
CA ILE A 208 -6.89 3.09 13.52
C ILE A 208 -7.52 4.44 13.18
N GLN A 209 -7.95 5.20 14.20
CA GLN A 209 -8.59 6.49 13.95
C GLN A 209 -7.63 7.58 13.45
N GLN A 210 -6.38 7.51 13.85
CA GLN A 210 -5.33 8.44 13.44
C GLN A 210 -3.98 7.76 13.47
N VAL A 211 -3.05 8.20 12.63
CA VAL A 211 -1.67 7.71 12.62
C VAL A 211 -1.06 7.75 14.03
N GLN A 212 -0.42 6.66 14.42
CA GLN A 212 0.20 6.50 15.74
C GLN A 212 1.64 6.07 15.61
N SER A 213 2.50 6.63 16.47
CA SER A 213 3.88 6.17 16.66
C SER A 213 4.06 5.76 18.12
N SER A 214 4.20 4.47 18.38
CA SER A 214 4.36 3.93 19.73
C SER A 214 5.04 2.56 19.70
N ASN A 215 5.72 2.21 20.80
CA ASN A 215 6.34 0.88 20.98
C ASN A 215 7.23 0.42 19.81
N GLY A 216 7.98 1.36 19.20
CA GLY A 216 8.82 1.07 18.04
C GLY A 216 8.07 0.83 16.73
N MET A 217 6.79 1.18 16.65
CA MET A 217 5.96 1.04 15.44
C MET A 217 5.34 2.36 15.03
N ILE A 218 5.17 2.54 13.71
CA ILE A 218 4.43 3.64 13.09
C ILE A 218 3.28 3.03 12.30
N CYS A 219 2.04 3.24 12.76
CA CYS A 219 0.83 2.68 12.17
C CYS A 219 0.18 3.70 11.25
N THR A 220 -0.01 3.37 9.98
CA THR A 220 -0.41 4.31 8.92
C THR A 220 -1.80 4.08 8.35
N ASP A 221 -2.41 2.90 8.56
CA ASP A 221 -3.77 2.63 8.08
C ASP A 221 -4.80 3.38 8.93
N THR A 222 -5.47 4.35 8.33
CA THR A 222 -6.54 5.13 8.98
C THR A 222 -7.92 4.79 8.45
N GLY A 223 -8.08 3.58 7.91
CA GLY A 223 -9.35 3.01 7.53
C GLY A 223 -9.93 3.55 6.22
N ALA A 224 -9.09 3.93 5.27
CA ALA A 224 -9.55 4.47 3.98
C ALA A 224 -10.54 3.56 3.25
N GLY A 225 -10.32 2.23 3.33
CA GLY A 225 -11.22 1.22 2.75
C GLY A 225 -12.53 1.01 3.49
N SER A 226 -12.77 1.69 4.62
CA SER A 226 -13.97 1.47 5.44
C SER A 226 -14.56 2.76 5.99
N PHE A 227 -14.06 3.29 7.11
CA PHE A 227 -14.69 4.39 7.84
C PHE A 227 -13.87 5.70 7.84
N GLY A 228 -12.61 5.64 7.46
CA GLY A 228 -11.67 6.75 7.64
C GLY A 228 -11.16 7.38 6.35
N GLU A 229 -10.23 8.30 6.52
CA GLU A 229 -9.52 8.93 5.42
C GLU A 229 -8.24 8.16 5.08
N LEU A 230 -7.71 8.35 3.87
CA LEU A 230 -6.39 7.86 3.51
C LEU A 230 -5.33 8.77 4.12
N SER A 231 -4.38 8.17 4.83
CA SER A 231 -3.25 8.90 5.42
C SER A 231 -1.96 8.63 4.66
N CYS A 232 -1.09 9.65 4.65
CA CYS A 232 0.28 9.52 4.20
C CYS A 232 1.20 10.16 5.24
N VAL A 233 2.21 9.42 5.70
CA VAL A 233 3.17 9.88 6.71
C VAL A 233 4.47 10.27 6.03
N LEU A 234 4.94 11.48 6.30
CA LEU A 234 6.24 11.97 5.84
C LEU A 234 7.32 11.63 6.88
N LEU A 235 8.33 10.90 6.47
CA LEU A 235 9.45 10.51 7.32
C LEU A 235 10.75 11.13 6.81
N PRO A 236 11.60 11.65 7.69
CA PRO A 236 11.59 11.52 9.15
C PRO A 236 10.74 12.57 9.89
N GLU A 237 10.07 13.52 9.20
CA GLU A 237 9.40 14.68 9.81
C GLU A 237 8.25 14.30 10.75
N GLY A 238 7.58 13.15 10.51
CA GLY A 238 6.41 12.72 11.25
C GLY A 238 5.13 13.49 10.88
N GLU A 239 5.17 14.32 9.83
CA GLU A 239 4.00 15.04 9.32
C GLU A 239 3.02 14.05 8.68
N VAL A 240 1.72 14.27 8.90
CA VAL A 240 0.65 13.42 8.36
C VAL A 240 -0.20 14.22 7.39
N LEU A 241 -0.22 13.77 6.14
CA LEU A 241 -1.17 14.22 5.14
C LEU A 241 -2.39 13.30 5.15
N GLN A 242 -3.59 13.87 4.98
CA GLN A 242 -4.82 13.08 4.90
C GLN A 242 -5.65 13.50 3.68
N SER A 243 -6.33 12.52 3.08
CA SER A 243 -7.44 12.81 2.19
C SER A 243 -8.52 13.53 2.99
N ARG A 244 -9.30 14.35 2.33
CA ARG A 244 -10.42 15.04 2.98
C ARG A 244 -11.71 14.57 2.32
N SER A 245 -12.66 14.12 3.10
CA SER A 245 -14.02 14.00 2.60
C SER A 245 -14.43 15.34 1.99
N PRO A 246 -15.20 15.36 0.90
CA PRO A 246 -15.63 16.62 0.29
C PRO A 246 -16.50 17.38 1.31
N GLN A 247 -15.84 18.17 2.16
CA GLN A 247 -16.53 19.20 2.93
C GLN A 247 -16.93 20.28 1.94
N ALA A 248 -18.16 20.79 2.09
CA ALA A 248 -18.76 21.80 1.25
C ALA A 248 -17.74 22.86 0.82
N ILE A 249 -17.59 23.02 -0.49
CA ILE A 249 -16.72 24.02 -1.12
C ILE A 249 -16.87 25.35 -0.39
N PRO A 250 -15.84 25.90 0.25
CA PRO A 250 -15.91 27.27 0.75
C PRO A 250 -16.19 28.17 -0.45
N ARG A 251 -17.19 29.02 -0.37
CA ARG A 251 -17.49 30.00 -1.41
C ARG A 251 -16.21 30.79 -1.73
N PRO A 252 -15.88 31.02 -3.01
CA PRO A 252 -14.62 31.63 -3.39
C PRO A 252 -14.52 33.06 -2.82
N GLY A 253 -13.69 33.25 -1.82
CA GLY A 253 -13.09 34.53 -1.55
C GLY A 253 -11.99 34.76 -2.58
N PHE A 254 -11.92 35.95 -3.15
CA PHE A 254 -10.98 36.36 -4.20
C PHE A 254 -9.57 35.80 -3.96
N ALA A 255 -9.13 34.87 -4.79
CA ALA A 255 -7.76 34.39 -4.82
C ALA A 255 -6.89 35.31 -5.72
N PRO A 256 -5.65 35.58 -5.36
CA PRO A 256 -4.72 36.27 -6.26
C PRO A 256 -4.46 35.40 -7.52
N PRO A 257 -4.14 36.00 -8.67
CA PRO A 257 -3.89 35.26 -9.91
C PRO A 257 -2.73 34.30 -9.73
N PRO A 258 -2.83 33.07 -10.32
CA PRO A 258 -1.80 32.06 -10.19
C PRO A 258 -0.48 32.50 -10.86
N PRO A 259 0.67 32.09 -10.31
CA PRO A 259 1.94 32.26 -11.00
C PRO A 259 1.98 31.48 -12.30
N PRO A 260 2.81 31.88 -13.29
CA PRO A 260 2.89 31.20 -14.57
C PRO A 260 3.33 29.75 -14.42
N PRO A 261 2.82 28.82 -15.22
CA PRO A 261 3.04 27.39 -15.04
C PRO A 261 4.52 27.02 -15.26
N PRO A 262 5.13 26.31 -14.30
CA PRO A 262 6.39 25.61 -14.55
C PRO A 262 6.19 24.48 -15.58
N LYS A 263 7.26 24.05 -16.24
CA LYS A 263 7.21 22.87 -17.12
C LYS A 263 6.51 21.73 -16.38
N LYS A 264 5.42 21.18 -16.95
CA LYS A 264 4.54 20.21 -16.31
C LYS A 264 5.34 19.06 -15.67
N PRO A 265 5.47 19.01 -14.34
CA PRO A 265 6.04 17.86 -13.66
C PRO A 265 5.08 16.67 -13.80
N TRP A 266 5.58 15.46 -13.63
CA TRP A 266 4.85 14.20 -13.81
C TRP A 266 3.52 14.11 -13.02
N TRP A 267 3.39 14.82 -11.90
CA TRP A 267 2.18 14.88 -11.07
C TRP A 267 1.08 15.80 -11.60
N GLN A 268 1.29 16.52 -12.70
CA GLN A 268 0.25 17.37 -13.34
C GLN A 268 -0.57 16.65 -14.41
N VAL A 269 -0.39 15.34 -14.54
CA VAL A 269 -1.13 14.48 -15.47
C VAL A 269 -2.39 13.89 -14.83
N TRP A 270 -2.64 14.21 -13.56
CA TRP A 270 -3.76 13.72 -12.74
C TRP A 270 -4.85 14.74 -12.50
#